data_61bcaca31c9d7fb723bb6d8af831ccff
#
_entry.id   61bcaca31c9d7fb723bb6d8af831ccff
#
_cell.length_a   1.000
_cell.length_b   1.000
_cell.length_c   1.000
_cell.angle_alpha   90.00
_cell.angle_beta   90.00
_cell.angle_gamma   90.00
#
_symmetry.space_group_name_H-M   'P 1'
#
loop_
_entity.id
_entity.type
_entity.pdbx_description
1 polymer ?
#
loop_
_entity_poly.entity_id
_entity_poly.type
_entity_poly.pdbx_seq_one_letter_code
_entity_poly.pdbx_strand_id
1 'polypeptide(L)'
;IDMKIKDESGTLQTYTTLREVPDENLRTYLQANFSDLFNGDQIDLSKHLGYAQKTTILLIQANAGVTNFEGIQYIIQNPYWEGAAVALYSAAQSGANMPSVKLGKYVTNLVLNNLNVRSLDLSNAGSLFVLNIGTVAGLSTLDLTHTMWGQREKEIEAEESKGSSLIVYDCPSLKEIKLPKKDELKTCFLDLECLDALETFDISNLKMVKNLIFGNLPENFNLVYPELTVFYSPEGRSATSFCCSESTFNRESTKTFLDRYYTKGTGVEKLGFSISMSCNKNDGYNWRKALKKKS
;
A
#
# COMPACT_ATOMS: atom_id res chain seq x y z
N ILE A 1 -10.01 26.86 -22.75
CA ILE A 1 -9.27 27.57 -23.83
C ILE A 1 -8.79 26.52 -24.81
N ASP A 2 -9.24 26.61 -26.06
CA ASP A 2 -8.74 25.75 -27.12
C ASP A 2 -7.46 26.35 -27.70
N MET A 3 -6.40 25.58 -27.67
CA MET A 3 -5.12 25.95 -28.25
C MET A 3 -4.99 25.24 -29.61
N LYS A 4 -4.69 25.99 -30.65
CA LYS A 4 -4.44 25.44 -32.00
C LYS A 4 -2.94 25.43 -32.27
N ILE A 5 -2.39 24.25 -32.44
CA ILE A 5 -0.96 24.05 -32.72
C ILE A 5 -0.84 23.36 -34.07
N LYS A 6 0.09 23.83 -34.93
CA LYS A 6 0.44 23.11 -36.16
C LYS A 6 1.29 21.90 -35.82
N ASP A 7 0.88 20.73 -36.26
CA ASP A 7 1.69 19.53 -36.24
C ASP A 7 2.84 19.58 -37.27
N GLU A 8 3.67 18.54 -37.31
CA GLU A 8 4.80 18.43 -38.23
C GLU A 8 4.38 18.45 -39.72
N SER A 9 3.13 18.11 -40.01
CA SER A 9 2.56 18.19 -41.36
C SER A 9 2.04 19.58 -41.70
N GLY A 10 2.04 20.51 -40.76
CA GLY A 10 1.47 21.85 -40.91
C GLY A 10 -0.04 21.91 -40.67
N THR A 11 -0.67 20.80 -40.25
CA THR A 11 -2.10 20.73 -39.95
C THR A 11 -2.38 21.32 -38.59
N LEU A 12 -3.40 22.19 -38.49
CA LEU A 12 -3.85 22.76 -37.23
C LEU A 12 -4.58 21.70 -36.40
N GLN A 13 -3.99 21.33 -35.28
CA GLN A 13 -4.60 20.47 -34.25
C GLN A 13 -5.19 21.36 -33.15
N THR A 14 -6.40 21.05 -32.72
CA THR A 14 -7.06 21.74 -31.59
C THR A 14 -6.83 20.94 -30.34
N TYR A 15 -6.18 21.55 -29.35
CA TYR A 15 -5.96 20.98 -28.03
C TYR A 15 -6.87 21.69 -27.04
N THR A 16 -7.75 20.94 -26.39
CA THR A 16 -8.58 21.47 -25.32
C THR A 16 -7.97 21.19 -23.97
N THR A 17 -8.13 22.14 -23.03
CA THR A 17 -7.76 21.94 -21.61
C THR A 17 -8.81 21.15 -20.83
N LEU A 18 -9.97 20.90 -21.44
CA LEU A 18 -11.08 20.21 -20.83
C LEU A 18 -10.86 18.69 -20.81
N ARG A 19 -11.22 18.06 -19.71
CA ARG A 19 -11.12 16.61 -19.48
C ARG A 19 -12.42 16.05 -18.93
N GLU A 20 -12.85 14.95 -19.50
CA GLU A 20 -14.04 14.23 -19.07
C GLU A 20 -13.80 13.48 -17.74
N VAL A 21 -14.85 13.40 -16.95
CA VAL A 21 -14.99 12.49 -15.83
C VAL A 21 -16.23 11.63 -16.12
N PRO A 22 -16.06 10.45 -16.73
CA PRO A 22 -17.19 9.68 -17.27
C PRO A 22 -18.17 9.17 -16.21
N ASP A 23 -17.65 8.77 -15.03
CA ASP A 23 -18.46 8.26 -13.93
C ASP A 23 -19.17 9.43 -13.23
N GLU A 24 -20.51 9.40 -13.19
CA GLU A 24 -21.33 10.47 -12.62
C GLU A 24 -21.11 10.63 -11.11
N ASN A 25 -20.93 9.52 -10.39
CA ASN A 25 -20.69 9.54 -8.95
C ASN A 25 -19.31 10.14 -8.63
N LEU A 26 -18.29 9.76 -9.41
CA LEU A 26 -16.97 10.36 -9.31
C LEU A 26 -17.02 11.86 -9.62
N ARG A 27 -17.67 12.22 -10.73
CA ARG A 27 -17.80 13.63 -11.14
C ARG A 27 -18.51 14.46 -10.05
N THR A 28 -19.60 13.97 -9.49
CA THR A 28 -20.32 14.61 -8.38
C THR A 28 -19.42 14.83 -7.16
N TYR A 29 -18.67 13.80 -6.77
CA TYR A 29 -17.71 13.92 -5.68
C TYR A 29 -16.63 14.96 -5.96
N LEU A 30 -16.03 14.93 -7.15
CA LEU A 30 -14.97 15.85 -7.53
C LEU A 30 -15.47 17.30 -7.65
N GLN A 31 -16.66 17.53 -8.20
CA GLN A 31 -17.29 18.86 -8.24
C GLN A 31 -17.55 19.41 -6.84
N ALA A 32 -17.98 18.58 -5.91
CA ALA A 32 -18.23 18.99 -4.52
C ALA A 32 -16.96 19.38 -3.76
N ASN A 33 -15.83 18.75 -4.06
CA ASN A 33 -14.58 18.92 -3.30
C ASN A 33 -13.52 19.76 -4.03
N PHE A 34 -13.59 19.86 -5.35
CA PHE A 34 -12.59 20.49 -6.22
C PHE A 34 -13.26 21.37 -7.30
N SER A 35 -14.33 22.08 -6.92
CA SER A 35 -15.15 22.90 -7.84
C SER A 35 -14.33 23.90 -8.64
N ASP A 36 -13.22 24.41 -8.08
CA ASP A 36 -12.36 25.38 -8.75
C ASP A 36 -11.75 24.88 -10.07
N LEU A 37 -11.60 23.56 -10.21
CA LEU A 37 -11.06 22.97 -11.43
C LEU A 37 -12.12 22.71 -12.51
N PHE A 38 -13.40 22.85 -12.19
CA PHE A 38 -14.47 22.50 -13.12
C PHE A 38 -14.92 23.65 -14.03
N ASN A 39 -15.24 23.28 -15.26
CA ASN A 39 -15.96 24.09 -16.22
C ASN A 39 -17.16 23.27 -16.71
N GLY A 40 -18.34 23.54 -16.15
CA GLY A 40 -19.48 22.64 -16.28
C GLY A 40 -19.16 21.25 -15.69
N ASP A 41 -19.33 20.21 -16.48
CA ASP A 41 -19.10 18.81 -16.08
C ASP A 41 -17.68 18.31 -16.35
N GLN A 42 -16.82 19.17 -16.87
CA GLN A 42 -15.44 18.80 -17.24
C GLN A 42 -14.42 19.46 -16.33
N ILE A 43 -13.31 18.77 -16.07
CA ILE A 43 -12.14 19.37 -15.43
C ILE A 43 -11.40 20.22 -16.45
N ASP A 44 -11.08 21.44 -16.11
CA ASP A 44 -10.30 22.37 -16.93
C ASP A 44 -8.87 22.50 -16.38
N LEU A 45 -7.92 21.91 -17.09
CA LEU A 45 -6.50 21.89 -16.70
C LEU A 45 -5.84 23.29 -16.69
N SER A 46 -6.51 24.33 -17.20
CA SER A 46 -6.04 25.70 -17.13
C SER A 46 -6.40 26.40 -15.81
N LYS A 47 -7.27 25.78 -15.01
CA LYS A 47 -7.71 26.32 -13.71
C LYS A 47 -6.81 25.85 -12.58
N HIS A 48 -6.80 26.57 -11.48
CA HIS A 48 -6.01 26.30 -10.29
C HIS A 48 -6.90 26.06 -9.09
N LEU A 49 -6.45 25.19 -8.19
CA LEU A 49 -7.10 24.99 -6.89
C LEU A 49 -6.91 26.21 -5.99
N GLY A 50 -8.01 26.69 -5.42
CA GLY A 50 -7.98 27.68 -4.36
C GLY A 50 -7.47 27.10 -3.04
N TYR A 51 -7.16 27.98 -2.10
CA TYR A 51 -6.55 27.61 -0.82
C TYR A 51 -7.34 26.55 -0.04
N ALA A 52 -8.67 26.64 -0.03
CA ALA A 52 -9.52 25.69 0.70
C ALA A 52 -9.53 24.27 0.07
N GLN A 53 -9.35 24.15 -1.24
CA GLN A 53 -9.40 22.86 -1.96
C GLN A 53 -8.02 22.23 -2.12
N LYS A 54 -6.98 23.04 -2.03
CA LYS A 54 -5.60 22.61 -2.25
C LYS A 54 -5.17 21.45 -1.36
N THR A 55 -5.59 21.44 -0.08
CA THR A 55 -5.24 20.41 0.91
C THR A 55 -6.35 19.39 1.15
N THR A 56 -7.44 19.47 0.37
CA THR A 56 -8.54 18.50 0.49
C THR A 56 -8.03 17.11 0.14
N ILE A 57 -8.28 16.15 1.03
CA ILE A 57 -7.93 14.75 0.80
C ILE A 57 -8.89 14.09 -0.19
N LEU A 58 -8.43 13.09 -0.92
CA LEU A 58 -9.27 12.23 -1.73
C LEU A 58 -9.72 11.04 -0.88
N LEU A 59 -10.99 11.03 -0.50
CA LEU A 59 -11.60 9.94 0.26
C LEU A 59 -12.93 9.54 -0.39
N ILE A 60 -12.90 8.49 -1.19
CA ILE A 60 -14.07 7.98 -1.89
C ILE A 60 -14.37 6.57 -1.38
N GLN A 61 -15.44 6.47 -0.59
CA GLN A 61 -15.88 5.22 0.02
C GLN A 61 -16.65 4.36 -1.00
N ALA A 62 -16.73 3.05 -0.73
CA ALA A 62 -17.42 2.10 -1.60
C ALA A 62 -18.92 2.44 -1.81
N ASN A 63 -19.59 3.00 -0.79
CA ASN A 63 -20.99 3.42 -0.85
C ASN A 63 -21.23 4.67 -1.73
N ALA A 64 -20.18 5.36 -2.16
CA ALA A 64 -20.29 6.42 -3.15
C ALA A 64 -20.71 5.89 -4.55
N GLY A 65 -20.59 4.59 -4.78
CA GLY A 65 -21.05 3.94 -6.00
C GLY A 65 -20.19 4.21 -7.24
N VAL A 66 -18.93 4.66 -7.06
CA VAL A 66 -17.99 4.87 -8.16
C VAL A 66 -17.58 3.52 -8.75
N THR A 67 -17.72 3.38 -10.05
CA THR A 67 -17.37 2.17 -10.82
C THR A 67 -16.24 2.38 -11.82
N ASN A 68 -15.89 3.65 -12.09
CA ASN A 68 -14.80 4.03 -12.96
C ASN A 68 -14.14 5.30 -12.41
N PHE A 69 -12.85 5.21 -12.08
CA PHE A 69 -12.06 6.32 -11.55
C PHE A 69 -11.35 7.16 -12.63
N GLU A 70 -11.70 6.99 -13.92
CA GLU A 70 -11.17 7.87 -14.98
C GLU A 70 -11.51 9.33 -14.70
N GLY A 71 -10.48 10.18 -14.67
CA GLY A 71 -10.58 11.58 -14.25
C GLY A 71 -9.89 11.89 -12.93
N ILE A 72 -9.71 10.87 -12.04
CA ILE A 72 -9.04 11.06 -10.74
C ILE A 72 -7.58 11.49 -10.88
N GLN A 73 -6.91 11.08 -11.96
CA GLN A 73 -5.53 11.45 -12.26
C GLN A 73 -5.34 12.95 -12.39
N TYR A 74 -6.35 13.69 -12.81
CA TYR A 74 -6.29 15.15 -12.97
C TYR A 74 -6.29 15.89 -11.62
N ILE A 75 -6.70 15.21 -10.55
CA ILE A 75 -6.56 15.72 -9.18
C ILE A 75 -5.23 15.25 -8.59
N ILE A 76 -4.97 13.96 -8.61
CA ILE A 76 -3.77 13.36 -7.99
C ILE A 76 -2.48 13.97 -8.56
N GLN A 77 -2.46 14.22 -9.87
CA GLN A 77 -1.30 14.79 -10.58
C GLN A 77 -1.37 16.30 -10.76
N ASN A 78 -2.37 16.97 -10.18
CA ASN A 78 -2.46 18.42 -10.24
C ASN A 78 -1.29 19.04 -9.43
N PRO A 79 -0.49 19.93 -10.04
CA PRO A 79 0.69 20.48 -9.39
C PRO A 79 0.37 21.38 -8.18
N TYR A 80 -0.87 21.83 -8.07
CA TYR A 80 -1.34 22.68 -6.96
C TYR A 80 -2.06 21.88 -5.86
N TRP A 81 -2.27 20.59 -6.05
CA TRP A 81 -2.88 19.74 -5.03
C TRP A 81 -1.83 19.25 -4.03
N GLU A 82 -2.11 19.45 -2.75
CA GLU A 82 -1.25 19.12 -1.61
C GLU A 82 -1.94 18.19 -0.60
N GLY A 83 -2.96 17.48 -1.04
CA GLY A 83 -3.70 16.55 -0.16
C GLY A 83 -2.81 15.43 0.38
N ALA A 84 -2.92 15.20 1.68
CA ALA A 84 -2.08 14.22 2.38
C ALA A 84 -2.55 12.77 2.23
N ALA A 85 -3.76 12.53 1.75
CA ALA A 85 -4.30 11.18 1.64
C ALA A 85 -5.07 10.96 0.34
N VAL A 86 -4.89 9.75 -0.20
CA VAL A 86 -5.70 9.16 -1.27
C VAL A 86 -6.27 7.84 -0.76
N ALA A 87 -7.58 7.73 -0.66
CA ALA A 87 -8.28 6.52 -0.27
C ALA A 87 -9.46 6.29 -1.23
N LEU A 88 -9.34 5.28 -2.08
CA LEU A 88 -10.29 4.96 -3.13
C LEU A 88 -10.80 3.53 -2.95
N TYR A 89 -12.10 3.40 -2.81
CA TYR A 89 -12.81 2.13 -2.65
C TYR A 89 -13.91 2.00 -3.69
N SER A 90 -14.09 0.82 -4.23
CA SER A 90 -15.23 0.51 -5.09
C SER A 90 -16.05 -0.67 -4.55
N ALA A 91 -17.37 -0.60 -4.70
CA ALA A 91 -18.30 -1.70 -4.47
C ALA A 91 -18.63 -2.48 -5.76
N ALA A 92 -18.01 -2.13 -6.88
CA ALA A 92 -18.25 -2.82 -8.15
C ALA A 92 -17.85 -4.29 -8.07
N GLN A 93 -18.68 -5.19 -8.56
CA GLN A 93 -18.46 -6.64 -8.45
C GLN A 93 -17.12 -7.10 -9.06
N SER A 94 -16.66 -6.47 -10.12
CA SER A 94 -15.40 -6.79 -10.83
C SER A 94 -14.27 -5.81 -10.56
N GLY A 95 -14.41 -4.95 -9.55
CA GLY A 95 -13.53 -3.82 -9.32
C GLY A 95 -13.78 -2.64 -10.26
N ALA A 96 -13.37 -1.45 -9.85
CA ALA A 96 -13.47 -0.25 -10.67
C ALA A 96 -12.16 0.01 -11.43
N ASN A 97 -12.28 0.46 -12.67
CA ASN A 97 -11.11 0.88 -13.43
C ASN A 97 -10.50 2.14 -12.81
N MET A 98 -9.19 2.12 -12.62
CA MET A 98 -8.41 3.27 -12.18
C MET A 98 -7.30 3.54 -13.19
N PRO A 99 -7.18 4.79 -13.71
CA PRO A 99 -6.08 5.14 -14.60
C PRO A 99 -4.74 5.04 -13.88
N SER A 100 -3.67 4.84 -14.65
CA SER A 100 -2.31 4.94 -14.14
C SER A 100 -2.05 6.34 -13.62
N VAL A 101 -1.49 6.44 -12.40
CA VAL A 101 -1.21 7.73 -11.77
C VAL A 101 0.21 7.80 -11.26
N LYS A 102 0.76 9.02 -11.24
CA LYS A 102 1.96 9.37 -10.50
C LYS A 102 1.56 10.10 -9.21
N LEU A 103 1.90 9.51 -8.08
CA LEU A 103 1.56 10.08 -6.78
C LEU A 103 2.51 11.23 -6.43
N GLY A 104 1.95 12.33 -5.91
CA GLY A 104 2.70 13.52 -5.54
C GLY A 104 3.37 13.42 -4.18
N LYS A 105 4.27 14.37 -3.92
CA LYS A 105 5.14 14.43 -2.72
C LYS A 105 4.43 14.70 -1.40
N TYR A 106 3.19 15.16 -1.43
CA TYR A 106 2.44 15.50 -0.21
C TYR A 106 1.65 14.31 0.37
N VAL A 107 1.42 13.27 -0.44
CA VAL A 107 0.64 12.12 0.01
C VAL A 107 1.44 11.29 1.00
N THR A 108 0.88 11.12 2.18
CA THR A 108 1.43 10.30 3.28
C THR A 108 0.76 8.94 3.37
N ASN A 109 -0.52 8.87 2.98
CA ASN A 109 -1.37 7.70 3.09
C ASN A 109 -2.02 7.37 1.75
N LEU A 110 -1.88 6.11 1.31
CA LEU A 110 -2.50 5.57 0.11
C LEU A 110 -3.32 4.33 0.45
N VAL A 111 -4.60 4.37 0.15
CA VAL A 111 -5.49 3.20 0.24
C VAL A 111 -6.16 2.98 -1.10
N LEU A 112 -6.02 1.80 -1.66
CA LEU A 112 -6.69 1.36 -2.87
C LEU A 112 -7.40 0.04 -2.58
N ASN A 113 -8.70 -0.02 -2.85
CA ASN A 113 -9.47 -1.22 -2.57
C ASN A 113 -10.48 -1.52 -3.68
N ASN A 114 -10.44 -2.75 -4.16
CA ASN A 114 -11.31 -3.27 -5.21
C ASN A 114 -11.22 -2.45 -6.51
N LEU A 115 -10.00 -2.32 -7.02
CA LEU A 115 -9.67 -1.55 -8.22
C LEU A 115 -8.89 -2.38 -9.23
N ASN A 116 -9.03 -2.01 -10.51
CA ASN A 116 -8.19 -2.50 -11.59
C ASN A 116 -7.17 -1.42 -11.94
N VAL A 117 -5.91 -1.62 -11.56
CA VAL A 117 -4.81 -0.66 -11.72
C VAL A 117 -3.67 -1.31 -12.49
N ARG A 118 -3.23 -0.71 -13.60
CA ARG A 118 -2.09 -1.25 -14.37
C ARG A 118 -0.74 -0.84 -13.79
N SER A 119 -0.62 0.41 -13.38
CA SER A 119 0.62 0.93 -12.83
C SER A 119 0.36 2.06 -11.83
N LEU A 120 1.24 2.13 -10.85
CA LEU A 120 1.26 3.16 -9.81
C LEU A 120 2.70 3.70 -9.73
N ASP A 121 2.90 4.95 -10.14
CA ASP A 121 4.21 5.59 -10.07
C ASP A 121 4.37 6.32 -8.72
N LEU A 122 5.22 5.78 -7.86
CA LEU A 122 5.55 6.32 -6.54
C LEU A 122 6.90 7.06 -6.52
N SER A 123 7.53 7.28 -7.67
CA SER A 123 8.86 7.89 -7.77
C SER A 123 8.93 9.31 -7.20
N ASN A 124 7.81 10.00 -7.07
CA ASN A 124 7.71 11.35 -6.50
C ASN A 124 7.00 11.37 -5.12
N ALA A 125 6.67 10.21 -4.56
CA ALA A 125 5.89 10.07 -3.33
C ALA A 125 6.77 10.06 -2.06
N GLY A 126 7.65 11.06 -1.94
CA GLY A 126 8.67 11.11 -0.88
C GLY A 126 8.14 11.22 0.55
N SER A 127 6.84 11.51 0.74
CA SER A 127 6.22 11.55 2.08
C SER A 127 5.39 10.31 2.39
N LEU A 128 5.23 9.38 1.46
CA LEU A 128 4.36 8.21 1.61
C LEU A 128 4.97 7.18 2.57
N PHE A 129 4.22 6.80 3.61
CA PHE A 129 4.65 5.80 4.58
C PHE A 129 3.54 4.85 5.05
N VAL A 130 2.29 5.11 4.70
CA VAL A 130 1.16 4.22 4.96
C VAL A 130 0.55 3.78 3.64
N LEU A 131 0.55 2.47 3.39
CA LEU A 131 -0.07 1.87 2.22
C LEU A 131 -0.98 0.72 2.64
N ASN A 132 -2.19 0.72 2.07
CA ASN A 132 -3.12 -0.39 2.13
C ASN A 132 -3.68 -0.63 0.73
N ILE A 133 -3.25 -1.72 0.11
CA ILE A 133 -3.57 -2.10 -1.26
C ILE A 133 -4.30 -3.45 -1.21
N GLY A 134 -5.59 -3.43 -1.41
CA GLY A 134 -6.42 -4.63 -1.28
C GLY A 134 -7.31 -4.89 -2.49
N THR A 135 -7.40 -6.13 -2.93
CA THR A 135 -8.23 -6.54 -4.07
C THR A 135 -7.96 -5.67 -5.30
N VAL A 136 -6.66 -5.55 -5.66
CA VAL A 136 -6.20 -4.74 -6.78
C VAL A 136 -5.67 -5.64 -7.88
N ALA A 137 -6.38 -5.65 -9.02
CA ALA A 137 -5.97 -6.38 -10.20
C ALA A 137 -5.08 -5.51 -11.12
N GLY A 138 -4.20 -6.18 -11.88
CA GLY A 138 -3.38 -5.55 -12.92
C GLY A 138 -2.07 -4.94 -12.44
N LEU A 139 -1.90 -4.67 -11.15
CA LEU A 139 -0.67 -4.15 -10.59
C LEU A 139 0.38 -5.25 -10.47
N SER A 140 1.48 -5.14 -11.22
CA SER A 140 2.56 -6.14 -11.21
C SER A 140 3.73 -5.79 -10.29
N THR A 141 3.94 -4.52 -10.02
CA THR A 141 5.04 -4.02 -9.20
C THR A 141 4.56 -2.92 -8.25
N LEU A 142 4.98 -3.01 -6.99
CA LEU A 142 4.82 -1.96 -6.00
C LEU A 142 6.22 -1.47 -5.58
N ASP A 143 6.62 -0.31 -6.07
CA ASP A 143 7.96 0.23 -5.88
C ASP A 143 7.96 1.36 -4.85
N LEU A 144 8.42 1.06 -3.62
CA LEU A 144 8.51 2.00 -2.51
C LEU A 144 9.89 2.65 -2.37
N THR A 145 10.80 2.44 -3.31
CA THR A 145 12.22 2.87 -3.16
C THR A 145 12.40 4.36 -2.93
N HIS A 146 11.48 5.19 -3.41
CA HIS A 146 11.52 6.65 -3.27
C HIS A 146 10.57 7.21 -2.21
N THR A 147 9.96 6.35 -1.41
CA THR A 147 9.00 6.76 -0.37
C THR A 147 9.67 6.94 1.00
N MET A 148 8.89 7.43 1.96
CA MET A 148 9.30 7.55 3.38
C MET A 148 9.02 6.26 4.17
N TRP A 149 8.54 5.20 3.51
CA TRP A 149 8.18 3.97 4.18
C TRP A 149 9.35 3.39 4.99
N GLY A 150 9.08 2.98 6.23
CA GLY A 150 10.08 2.41 7.12
C GLY A 150 11.05 3.41 7.75
N GLN A 151 10.90 4.72 7.53
CA GLN A 151 11.85 5.75 7.95
C GLN A 151 11.30 6.71 9.02
N ARG A 152 10.13 6.40 9.61
CA ARG A 152 9.47 7.22 10.64
C ARG A 152 9.66 6.67 12.04
N GLU A 153 10.90 6.47 12.44
CA GLU A 153 11.29 5.82 13.70
C GLU A 153 10.71 6.49 14.95
N LYS A 154 10.84 7.81 15.06
CA LYS A 154 10.41 8.56 16.26
C LYS A 154 8.91 8.47 16.52
N GLU A 155 8.12 8.28 15.48
CA GLU A 155 6.67 8.19 15.60
C GLU A 155 6.20 6.79 16.00
N ILE A 156 6.97 5.76 15.62
CA ILE A 156 6.71 4.38 16.05
C ILE A 156 6.90 4.24 17.56
N GLU A 157 7.89 4.92 18.13
CA GLU A 157 8.15 4.90 19.58
C GLU A 157 7.09 5.67 20.36
N ALA A 158 6.51 6.71 19.79
CA ALA A 158 5.50 7.54 20.45
C ALA A 158 4.08 6.97 20.35
N GLU A 159 3.66 6.57 19.16
CA GLU A 159 2.32 6.04 18.89
C GLU A 159 2.35 5.06 17.70
N GLU A 160 1.80 3.86 17.90
CA GLU A 160 1.76 2.82 16.84
C GLU A 160 1.01 3.26 15.58
N SER A 161 -0.02 4.09 15.74
CA SER A 161 -0.84 4.59 14.62
C SER A 161 -0.11 5.57 13.69
N LYS A 162 1.05 6.08 14.09
CA LYS A 162 1.82 7.05 13.31
C LYS A 162 3.01 6.45 12.56
N GLY A 163 3.30 5.17 12.77
CA GLY A 163 4.40 4.49 12.10
C GLY A 163 4.08 4.07 10.68
N SER A 164 5.12 3.63 9.98
CA SER A 164 4.97 3.04 8.64
C SER A 164 4.13 1.78 8.66
N SER A 165 3.34 1.59 7.61
CA SER A 165 2.48 0.43 7.41
C SER A 165 2.46 0.02 5.94
N LEU A 166 2.55 -1.28 5.68
CA LEU A 166 2.33 -1.87 4.38
C LEU A 166 1.39 -3.06 4.54
N ILE A 167 0.19 -2.92 4.03
CA ILE A 167 -0.84 -3.95 3.98
C ILE A 167 -1.16 -4.19 2.52
N VAL A 168 -0.93 -5.40 2.03
CA VAL A 168 -1.21 -5.79 0.65
C VAL A 168 -1.91 -7.15 0.65
N TYR A 169 -3.10 -7.21 0.09
CA TYR A 169 -3.87 -8.45 0.04
C TYR A 169 -4.67 -8.58 -1.24
N ASP A 170 -4.87 -9.82 -1.69
CA ASP A 170 -5.69 -10.15 -2.85
C ASP A 170 -5.29 -9.34 -4.11
N CYS A 171 -3.99 -9.35 -4.41
CA CYS A 171 -3.41 -8.70 -5.58
C CYS A 171 -2.77 -9.75 -6.50
N PRO A 172 -3.57 -10.44 -7.34
CA PRO A 172 -3.13 -11.64 -8.04
C PRO A 172 -2.03 -11.44 -9.08
N SER A 173 -1.87 -10.21 -9.56
CA SER A 173 -0.85 -9.88 -10.57
C SER A 173 0.46 -9.37 -9.97
N LEU A 174 0.51 -9.13 -8.65
CA LEU A 174 1.66 -8.52 -8.00
C LEU A 174 2.83 -9.50 -7.87
N LYS A 175 3.89 -9.23 -8.61
CA LYS A 175 5.10 -10.08 -8.68
C LYS A 175 6.24 -9.54 -7.85
N GLU A 176 6.26 -8.24 -7.60
CA GLU A 176 7.40 -7.58 -6.98
C GLU A 176 6.97 -6.44 -6.04
N ILE A 177 7.54 -6.42 -4.85
CA ILE A 177 7.47 -5.31 -3.91
C ILE A 177 8.90 -4.88 -3.60
N LYS A 178 9.23 -3.60 -3.87
CA LYS A 178 10.55 -3.03 -3.58
C LYS A 178 10.46 -2.09 -2.39
N LEU A 179 11.21 -2.36 -1.35
CA LEU A 179 11.35 -1.46 -0.19
C LEU A 179 12.40 -0.37 -0.45
N PRO A 180 12.39 0.74 0.30
CA PRO A 180 13.44 1.74 0.24
C PRO A 180 14.82 1.12 0.50
N LYS A 181 15.83 1.57 -0.25
CA LYS A 181 17.22 1.14 -0.10
C LYS A 181 17.91 1.92 1.03
N LYS A 182 17.37 1.78 2.23
CA LYS A 182 17.91 2.38 3.45
C LYS A 182 18.18 1.28 4.45
N ASP A 183 19.25 1.41 5.19
CA ASP A 183 19.52 0.52 6.31
C ASP A 183 18.56 0.83 7.47
N GLU A 184 18.27 -0.19 8.27
CA GLU A 184 17.51 -0.04 9.50
C GLU A 184 16.06 0.44 9.34
N LEU A 185 15.35 -0.03 8.29
CA LEU A 185 13.93 0.25 8.14
C LEU A 185 13.13 -0.30 9.32
N LYS A 186 12.10 0.45 9.75
CA LYS A 186 11.21 0.07 10.85
C LYS A 186 9.75 0.26 10.44
N THR A 187 8.91 -0.70 10.76
CA THR A 187 7.48 -0.64 10.43
C THR A 187 6.60 -1.14 11.56
N CYS A 188 5.41 -0.56 11.70
CA CYS A 188 4.38 -1.05 12.62
C CYS A 188 3.66 -2.26 12.07
N PHE A 189 3.34 -2.25 10.77
CA PHE A 189 2.62 -3.33 10.11
C PHE A 189 3.31 -3.71 8.81
N LEU A 190 3.50 -5.00 8.63
CA LEU A 190 3.82 -5.62 7.37
C LEU A 190 2.88 -6.83 7.21
N ASP A 191 1.91 -6.69 6.32
CA ASP A 191 0.84 -7.66 6.11
C ASP A 191 0.75 -7.97 4.61
N LEU A 192 1.04 -9.22 4.24
CA LEU A 192 1.00 -9.73 2.88
C LEU A 192 0.14 -10.98 2.83
N GLU A 193 -1.02 -10.89 2.16
CA GLU A 193 -1.96 -12.00 2.09
C GLU A 193 -2.50 -12.22 0.66
N CYS A 194 -2.70 -13.48 0.27
CA CYS A 194 -3.31 -13.84 -1.01
C CYS A 194 -2.63 -13.17 -2.22
N LEU A 195 -1.30 -13.30 -2.30
CA LEU A 195 -0.47 -12.74 -3.37
C LEU A 195 0.10 -13.86 -4.24
N ASP A 196 -0.71 -14.43 -5.12
CA ASP A 196 -0.41 -15.65 -5.87
C ASP A 196 0.81 -15.56 -6.81
N ALA A 197 1.16 -14.34 -7.24
CA ALA A 197 2.28 -14.10 -8.14
C ALA A 197 3.57 -13.63 -7.44
N LEU A 198 3.54 -13.39 -6.12
CA LEU A 198 4.68 -12.91 -5.36
C LEU A 198 5.56 -14.07 -4.92
N GLU A 199 6.63 -14.34 -5.63
CA GLU A 199 7.54 -15.48 -5.34
C GLU A 199 8.67 -15.12 -4.36
N THR A 200 9.06 -13.86 -4.31
CA THR A 200 10.17 -13.41 -3.47
C THR A 200 9.87 -12.03 -2.87
N PHE A 201 10.21 -11.87 -1.61
CA PHE A 201 10.17 -10.57 -0.95
C PHE A 201 11.40 -10.38 -0.08
N ASP A 202 12.08 -9.26 -0.28
CA ASP A 202 13.32 -8.93 0.42
C ASP A 202 13.06 -7.91 1.53
N ILE A 203 13.16 -8.37 2.78
CA ILE A 203 13.09 -7.55 3.99
C ILE A 203 14.44 -7.44 4.70
N SER A 204 15.55 -7.71 4.01
CA SER A 204 16.89 -7.70 4.62
C SER A 204 17.26 -6.36 5.26
N ASN A 205 16.67 -5.24 4.80
CA ASN A 205 16.87 -3.92 5.37
C ASN A 205 15.96 -3.60 6.56
N LEU A 206 15.00 -4.48 6.88
CA LEU A 206 14.12 -4.28 8.03
C LEU A 206 14.87 -4.60 9.33
N LYS A 207 14.93 -3.63 10.21
CA LYS A 207 15.46 -3.78 11.57
C LYS A 207 14.37 -4.07 12.59
N MET A 208 13.15 -3.57 12.34
CA MET A 208 12.04 -3.71 13.26
C MET A 208 10.71 -3.88 12.53
N VAL A 209 9.93 -4.85 12.98
CA VAL A 209 8.52 -5.03 12.61
C VAL A 209 7.73 -5.29 13.88
N LYS A 210 6.68 -4.51 14.15
CA LYS A 210 5.79 -4.77 15.30
C LYS A 210 4.77 -5.85 15.02
N ASN A 211 4.14 -5.80 13.84
CA ASN A 211 3.13 -6.76 13.43
C ASN A 211 3.52 -7.30 12.05
N LEU A 212 3.81 -8.59 11.99
CA LEU A 212 4.14 -9.30 10.77
C LEU A 212 3.07 -10.34 10.48
N ILE A 213 2.39 -10.20 9.34
CA ILE A 213 1.33 -11.10 8.91
C ILE A 213 1.64 -11.59 7.50
N PHE A 214 1.68 -12.89 7.33
CA PHE A 214 1.78 -13.53 6.01
C PHE A 214 0.68 -14.59 5.88
N GLY A 215 -0.08 -14.55 4.79
CA GLY A 215 -1.17 -15.49 4.55
C GLY A 215 -1.35 -15.82 3.08
N ASN A 216 -1.50 -17.12 2.76
CA ASN A 216 -1.81 -17.58 1.41
C ASN A 216 -0.89 -17.01 0.32
N LEU A 217 0.42 -17.09 0.54
CA LEU A 217 1.46 -16.82 -0.45
C LEU A 217 1.80 -18.13 -1.20
N PRO A 218 2.51 -18.07 -2.35
CA PRO A 218 2.91 -19.26 -3.08
C PRO A 218 3.70 -20.26 -2.23
N GLU A 219 3.58 -21.55 -2.51
CA GLU A 219 4.32 -22.62 -1.79
C GLU A 219 5.84 -22.44 -1.85
N ASN A 220 6.34 -21.88 -2.96
CA ASN A 220 7.75 -21.60 -3.17
C ASN A 220 8.17 -20.19 -2.78
N PHE A 221 7.31 -19.47 -2.04
CA PHE A 221 7.60 -18.11 -1.61
C PHE A 221 8.92 -18.04 -0.84
N ASN A 222 9.82 -17.17 -1.30
CA ASN A 222 11.13 -16.95 -0.72
C ASN A 222 11.19 -15.61 0.01
N LEU A 223 11.22 -15.65 1.34
CA LEU A 223 11.45 -14.47 2.16
C LEU A 223 12.94 -14.28 2.40
N VAL A 224 13.51 -13.20 1.87
CA VAL A 224 14.88 -12.79 2.19
C VAL A 224 14.85 -11.88 3.40
N TYR A 225 15.48 -12.30 4.49
CA TYR A 225 15.43 -11.59 5.78
C TYR A 225 16.81 -11.48 6.42
N PRO A 226 17.04 -10.46 7.29
CA PRO A 226 18.34 -10.24 7.91
C PRO A 226 18.67 -11.29 8.99
N GLU A 227 19.95 -11.42 9.32
CA GLU A 227 20.40 -12.31 10.41
C GLU A 227 19.94 -11.88 11.79
N LEU A 228 19.69 -10.60 11.96
CA LEU A 228 19.32 -9.96 13.23
C LEU A 228 18.14 -9.02 13.00
N THR A 229 16.94 -9.53 12.87
CA THR A 229 15.73 -8.69 12.93
C THR A 229 15.22 -8.72 14.36
N VAL A 230 15.08 -7.57 14.95
CA VAL A 230 14.47 -7.42 16.27
C VAL A 230 12.99 -7.15 16.06
N PHE A 231 12.15 -8.07 16.49
CA PHE A 231 10.73 -7.83 16.66
C PHE A 231 10.57 -7.07 17.97
N TYR A 232 10.38 -5.78 17.91
CA TYR A 232 10.42 -4.90 19.06
C TYR A 232 9.01 -4.58 19.57
N SER A 233 8.82 -4.77 20.88
CA SER A 233 7.73 -4.12 21.62
C SER A 233 8.36 -3.21 22.67
N PRO A 234 8.04 -1.91 22.70
CA PRO A 234 8.43 -1.05 23.80
C PRO A 234 7.85 -1.60 25.10
N GLU A 235 8.61 -1.56 26.21
CA GLU A 235 8.13 -2.01 27.50
C GLU A 235 6.76 -1.41 27.83
N GLY A 236 5.79 -2.28 28.10
CA GLY A 236 4.45 -1.91 28.55
C GLY A 236 3.42 -1.58 27.46
N ARG A 237 3.69 -1.83 26.17
CA ARG A 237 2.73 -1.61 25.08
C ARG A 237 2.37 -2.89 24.33
N SER A 238 1.24 -2.84 23.62
CA SER A 238 0.56 -3.96 22.97
C SER A 238 1.48 -5.00 22.32
N ALA A 239 1.09 -6.25 22.45
CA ALA A 239 1.83 -7.40 21.96
C ALA A 239 2.15 -7.28 20.46
N THR A 240 3.40 -7.49 20.10
CA THR A 240 3.79 -7.74 18.71
C THR A 240 3.15 -9.04 18.27
N SER A 241 2.47 -9.04 17.14
CA SER A 241 1.86 -10.24 16.57
C SER A 241 2.65 -10.74 15.36
N PHE A 242 2.86 -12.04 15.31
CA PHE A 242 3.32 -12.74 14.13
C PHE A 242 2.20 -13.71 13.73
N CYS A 243 1.70 -13.55 12.53
CA CYS A 243 0.70 -14.46 11.97
C CYS A 243 1.23 -15.04 10.67
N CYS A 244 1.19 -16.36 10.55
CA CYS A 244 1.58 -17.07 9.35
C CYS A 244 0.63 -18.25 9.16
N SER A 245 0.03 -18.36 7.97
CA SER A 245 -0.74 -19.55 7.62
C SER A 245 0.19 -20.62 7.05
N GLU A 246 -0.13 -21.88 7.29
CA GLU A 246 0.68 -23.00 6.82
C GLU A 246 0.71 -23.12 5.29
N SER A 247 -0.28 -22.58 4.60
CA SER A 247 -0.31 -22.45 3.14
C SER A 247 0.70 -21.42 2.61
N THR A 248 1.19 -20.52 3.44
CA THR A 248 2.09 -19.42 3.08
C THR A 248 3.55 -19.85 3.06
N PHE A 249 3.95 -20.51 4.14
CA PHE A 249 5.26 -21.16 4.24
C PHE A 249 5.00 -22.64 4.34
N ASN A 250 5.71 -23.46 3.57
CA ASN A 250 5.70 -24.85 3.90
C ASN A 250 6.15 -25.01 5.36
N ARG A 251 5.77 -26.12 5.99
CA ARG A 251 6.02 -26.35 7.42
C ARG A 251 7.50 -26.15 7.82
N GLU A 252 8.40 -26.54 6.92
CA GLU A 252 9.84 -26.44 7.15
C GLU A 252 10.36 -25.00 7.09
N SER A 253 9.91 -24.20 6.11
CA SER A 253 10.29 -22.79 5.97
C SER A 253 9.77 -21.95 7.13
N THR A 254 8.53 -22.18 7.55
CA THR A 254 7.95 -21.51 8.73
C THR A 254 8.73 -21.89 9.99
N LYS A 255 9.06 -23.18 10.16
CA LYS A 255 9.85 -23.64 11.29
C LYS A 255 11.24 -23.01 11.31
N THR A 256 11.92 -22.96 10.18
CA THR A 256 13.25 -22.34 10.06
C THR A 256 13.21 -20.87 10.40
N PHE A 257 12.22 -20.14 9.91
CA PHE A 257 12.00 -18.74 10.23
C PHE A 257 11.77 -18.54 11.74
N LEU A 258 10.85 -19.29 12.32
CA LEU A 258 10.55 -19.20 13.75
C LEU A 258 11.74 -19.64 14.63
N ASP A 259 12.44 -20.72 14.27
CA ASP A 259 13.63 -21.19 14.98
C ASP A 259 14.71 -20.10 15.02
N ARG A 260 14.90 -19.36 13.93
CA ARG A 260 15.91 -18.32 13.83
C ARG A 260 15.62 -17.15 14.77
N TYR A 261 14.36 -16.74 14.88
CA TYR A 261 13.95 -15.61 15.70
C TYR A 261 13.63 -15.99 17.14
N TYR A 262 13.21 -17.24 17.38
CA TYR A 262 12.78 -17.71 18.68
C TYR A 262 13.94 -18.32 19.51
N THR A 263 14.85 -19.06 18.88
CA THR A 263 15.92 -19.80 19.60
C THR A 263 17.13 -18.96 19.99
N LYS A 264 17.36 -17.81 19.41
CA LYS A 264 18.50 -16.96 19.80
C LYS A 264 18.29 -16.19 21.12
N GLY A 265 17.22 -16.47 21.84
CA GLY A 265 16.99 -15.88 23.18
C GLY A 265 16.91 -14.35 23.20
N THR A 266 16.76 -13.74 22.03
CA THR A 266 16.66 -12.28 21.86
C THR A 266 15.33 -11.73 22.35
N GLY A 267 14.56 -12.58 23.09
CA GLY A 267 13.49 -12.05 23.87
C GLY A 267 12.14 -11.97 23.19
N VAL A 268 11.83 -12.84 22.22
CA VAL A 268 10.44 -13.02 21.76
C VAL A 268 9.51 -13.26 22.97
N GLU A 269 9.96 -14.04 23.96
CA GLU A 269 9.24 -14.21 25.24
C GLU A 269 9.21 -12.94 26.12
N LYS A 270 10.28 -12.15 26.10
CA LYS A 270 10.39 -10.89 26.85
C LYS A 270 9.65 -9.73 26.21
N LEU A 271 9.35 -9.82 24.93
CA LEU A 271 8.75 -8.75 24.15
C LEU A 271 7.21 -8.83 24.08
N GLY A 272 6.59 -9.80 24.74
CA GLY A 272 5.13 -9.98 24.66
C GLY A 272 4.63 -10.35 23.25
N PHE A 273 5.45 -11.05 22.50
CA PHE A 273 5.14 -11.49 21.14
C PHE A 273 4.02 -12.52 21.14
N SER A 274 2.91 -12.22 20.50
CA SER A 274 1.85 -13.19 20.27
C SER A 274 2.03 -13.80 18.89
N ILE A 275 2.27 -15.11 18.83
CA ILE A 275 2.25 -15.86 17.57
C ILE A 275 0.82 -16.29 17.35
N SER A 276 0.14 -15.67 16.38
CA SER A 276 -1.14 -16.11 15.88
C SER A 276 -0.89 -16.84 14.57
N MET A 277 -1.11 -18.15 14.58
CA MET A 277 -0.96 -18.98 13.38
C MET A 277 -2.34 -19.49 13.01
N SER A 278 -2.86 -19.07 11.86
CA SER A 278 -4.02 -19.69 11.25
C SER A 278 -3.59 -21.01 10.59
N CYS A 279 -3.45 -22.05 11.40
CA CYS A 279 -3.20 -23.39 10.88
C CYS A 279 -4.45 -23.87 10.16
N ASN A 280 -4.26 -24.45 8.98
CA ASN A 280 -5.31 -25.23 8.34
C ASN A 280 -5.77 -26.29 9.35
N LYS A 281 -7.06 -26.33 9.67
CA LYS A 281 -7.63 -27.18 10.73
C LYS A 281 -7.37 -28.69 10.56
N ASN A 282 -6.81 -29.10 9.44
CA ASN A 282 -6.68 -30.50 9.03
C ASN A 282 -5.33 -31.15 9.29
N ASP A 283 -4.29 -30.42 9.72
CA ASP A 283 -2.97 -31.02 9.77
C ASP A 283 -2.45 -31.35 11.20
N GLY A 284 -3.15 -30.89 12.22
CA GLY A 284 -2.86 -31.26 13.62
C GLY A 284 -1.49 -30.84 14.14
N TYR A 285 -0.73 -30.04 13.39
CA TYR A 285 0.60 -29.61 13.79
C TYR A 285 0.56 -28.53 14.88
N ASN A 286 1.22 -28.78 16.00
CA ASN A 286 1.24 -27.87 17.11
C ASN A 286 2.55 -27.10 17.19
N TRP A 287 2.60 -25.94 16.57
CA TRP A 287 3.74 -25.05 16.56
C TRP A 287 4.21 -24.63 17.95
N ARG A 288 3.30 -24.37 18.88
CA ARG A 288 3.64 -24.01 20.27
C ARG A 288 4.38 -25.14 20.97
N LYS A 289 3.99 -26.40 20.71
CA LYS A 289 4.62 -27.58 21.28
C LYS A 289 5.99 -27.84 20.63
N ALA A 290 6.11 -27.61 19.33
CA ALA A 290 7.37 -27.75 18.59
C ALA A 290 8.41 -26.72 19.03
N LEU A 291 8.00 -25.48 19.31
CA LEU A 291 8.89 -24.42 19.77
C LEU A 291 9.30 -24.58 21.25
N LYS A 292 8.42 -25.04 22.12
CA LYS A 292 8.71 -25.28 23.55
C LYS A 292 9.71 -26.43 23.81
N LYS A 293 9.90 -27.33 22.87
CA LYS A 293 10.86 -28.44 23.02
C LYS A 293 12.32 -28.04 22.85
N LYS A 294 12.60 -26.78 22.48
CA LYS A 294 13.95 -26.25 22.26
C LYS A 294 14.43 -25.27 23.33
N SER A 295 13.59 -24.93 24.26
CA SER A 295 13.95 -24.21 25.49
C SER A 295 14.27 -25.21 26.60
#